data_272b4bd14d201b09d34b99e76b9a41cc
#
_entry.id   272b4bd14d201b09d34b99e76b9a41cc
#
_cell.length_a   1.000
_cell.length_b   1.000
_cell.length_c   1.000
_cell.angle_alpha   90.00
_cell.angle_beta   90.00
_cell.angle_gamma   90.00
#
_symmetry.space_group_name_H-M   'P 1'
#
loop_
_entity.id
_entity.type
_entity.pdbx_description
1 polymer ?
#
loop_
_entity_poly.entity_id
_entity_poly.type
_entity_poly.pdbx_seq_one_letter_code
_entity_poly.pdbx_strand_id
1 'polypeptide(L)'
;ISLSFDELSDNRTIEKLKKVFKIKESNITEGSFTINSSLKRELPLLEHSIFSSVSSETEMLRYIRHLSDRDLALDRTMIPLGSCTMKLNATTEMIPITWPEFANIHPFAPEDQTLGYRKIISELEGWLCMLTGYDGISLQPNAGSQGEFAGLMAVRQFHKANGEENRDICLIPSSAHGTNPASAIMAGMQVVVVSCDKNGNIDIDDLKNKAQENKENLAAMMITYPSTHGVFEKEIKQACEIIHKNGGQVYVDGANLNALIGLVSLTEIGADVSHLNLHKTFCIPHGGGGPGIGPVAVKKHLIPFLPNNTLTGNNAISATTFGSAGILPISWSYIAMMGESGLREATKTAVLSANYIAKKLKPYYPILFSDEKGLVAHECI
;
A
#
# COMPACT_ATOMS: atom_id res chain seq x y z
N ILE A 1 34.30 -6.79 -8.53
CA ILE A 1 33.66 -5.47 -8.33
C ILE A 1 32.95 -5.13 -9.62
N SER A 2 31.67 -4.78 -9.51
CA SER A 2 30.84 -4.33 -10.62
C SER A 2 30.49 -2.85 -10.40
N LEU A 3 30.45 -2.07 -11.46
CA LEU A 3 30.05 -0.68 -11.46
C LEU A 3 28.98 -0.49 -12.53
N SER A 4 27.91 0.21 -12.19
CA SER A 4 26.89 0.62 -13.14
C SER A 4 26.93 2.15 -13.28
N PHE A 5 26.73 2.61 -14.49
CA PHE A 5 26.64 4.03 -14.82
C PHE A 5 25.22 4.33 -15.31
N ASP A 6 24.80 5.55 -15.10
CA ASP A 6 23.51 6.09 -15.54
C ASP A 6 23.71 7.41 -16.30
N GLU A 7 22.62 8.04 -16.70
CA GLU A 7 22.62 9.31 -17.43
C GLU A 7 23.15 10.52 -16.61
N LEU A 8 23.29 10.37 -15.29
CA LEU A 8 23.87 11.38 -14.41
C LEU A 8 25.37 11.19 -14.19
N SER A 9 25.93 10.10 -14.69
CA SER A 9 27.35 9.77 -14.56
C SER A 9 28.20 10.66 -15.50
N ASP A 10 28.95 11.56 -14.92
CA ASP A 10 29.77 12.55 -15.60
C ASP A 10 31.28 12.26 -15.52
N ASN A 11 32.06 13.09 -16.16
CA ASN A 11 33.53 12.99 -16.11
C ASN A 11 34.09 13.13 -14.67
N ARG A 12 33.42 13.85 -13.77
CA ARG A 12 33.85 13.98 -12.38
C ARG A 12 33.69 12.63 -11.64
N THR A 13 32.63 11.90 -11.95
CA THR A 13 32.40 10.54 -11.45
C THR A 13 33.52 9.61 -11.91
N ILE A 14 33.89 9.65 -13.19
CA ILE A 14 34.99 8.87 -13.75
C ILE A 14 36.32 9.21 -13.05
N GLU A 15 36.62 10.50 -12.87
CA GLU A 15 37.87 10.92 -12.21
C GLU A 15 37.91 10.49 -10.72
N LYS A 16 36.79 10.53 -10.00
CA LYS A 16 36.69 9.97 -8.65
C LYS A 16 37.00 8.48 -8.64
N LEU A 17 36.41 7.72 -9.57
CA LEU A 17 36.66 6.28 -9.67
C LEU A 17 38.11 5.96 -10.01
N LYS A 18 38.74 6.71 -10.93
CA LYS A 18 40.18 6.56 -11.22
C LYS A 18 41.02 6.74 -9.95
N LYS A 19 40.71 7.75 -9.13
CA LYS A 19 41.42 7.96 -7.86
C LYS A 19 41.21 6.81 -6.87
N VAL A 20 39.98 6.35 -6.69
CA VAL A 20 39.62 5.24 -5.77
C VAL A 20 40.37 3.95 -6.17
N PHE A 21 40.32 3.61 -7.45
CA PHE A 21 40.97 2.40 -7.98
C PHE A 21 42.46 2.56 -8.29
N LYS A 22 43.02 3.77 -8.04
CA LYS A 22 44.45 4.09 -8.33
C LYS A 22 44.83 3.77 -9.78
N ILE A 23 43.91 4.04 -10.71
CA ILE A 23 44.15 3.86 -12.13
C ILE A 23 45.08 4.95 -12.60
N LYS A 24 46.27 4.58 -13.08
CA LYS A 24 47.16 5.53 -13.76
C LYS A 24 46.60 5.85 -15.12
N GLU A 25 46.80 7.07 -15.58
CA GLU A 25 46.41 7.46 -16.94
C GLU A 25 47.04 6.49 -17.94
N SER A 26 46.23 5.58 -18.44
CA SER A 26 46.56 4.80 -19.60
C SER A 26 45.90 5.46 -20.79
N ASN A 27 46.55 5.45 -21.95
CA ASN A 27 45.90 5.81 -23.21
C ASN A 27 44.65 4.96 -23.34
N ILE A 28 43.49 5.54 -23.03
CA ILE A 28 42.20 4.93 -23.28
C ILE A 28 42.06 4.98 -24.81
N THR A 29 42.47 3.95 -25.46
CA THR A 29 42.05 3.72 -26.85
C THR A 29 40.53 3.59 -26.80
N GLU A 30 39.85 4.40 -27.56
CA GLU A 30 38.40 4.22 -27.78
C GLU A 30 38.22 2.76 -28.25
N GLY A 31 37.82 1.93 -27.32
CA GLY A 31 37.45 0.56 -27.63
C GLY A 31 36.19 0.61 -28.48
N SER A 32 36.26 0.21 -29.71
CA SER A 32 35.07 0.05 -30.52
C SER A 32 34.21 -1.05 -29.87
N PHE A 33 33.18 -0.65 -29.12
CA PHE A 33 32.19 -1.58 -28.63
C PHE A 33 31.38 -2.09 -29.82
N THR A 34 31.70 -3.26 -30.30
CA THR A 34 30.95 -3.89 -31.40
C THR A 34 29.89 -4.81 -30.82
N ILE A 35 28.64 -4.39 -30.92
CA ILE A 35 27.51 -5.29 -30.70
C ILE A 35 27.55 -6.35 -31.83
N ASN A 36 27.44 -7.63 -31.46
CA ASN A 36 27.30 -8.69 -32.44
C ASN A 36 26.18 -8.35 -33.43
N SER A 37 26.44 -8.48 -34.74
CA SER A 37 25.50 -8.11 -35.79
C SER A 37 24.14 -8.80 -35.63
N SER A 38 24.11 -10.04 -35.16
CA SER A 38 22.87 -10.78 -34.88
C SER A 38 22.02 -10.21 -33.75
N LEU A 39 22.60 -9.34 -32.90
CA LEU A 39 21.89 -8.66 -31.80
C LEU A 39 21.57 -7.21 -32.12
N LYS A 40 22.01 -6.71 -33.28
CA LYS A 40 21.66 -5.36 -33.72
C LYS A 40 20.18 -5.32 -34.05
N ARG A 41 19.52 -4.30 -33.55
CA ARG A 41 18.14 -4.02 -33.92
C ARG A 41 18.09 -3.54 -35.36
N GLU A 42 17.27 -4.18 -36.18
CA GLU A 42 17.01 -3.80 -37.59
C GLU A 42 15.71 -2.96 -37.72
N LEU A 43 14.81 -3.10 -36.73
CA LEU A 43 13.55 -2.35 -36.73
C LEU A 43 13.76 -0.89 -36.36
N PRO A 44 13.14 0.05 -37.04
CA PRO A 44 13.19 1.47 -36.69
C PRO A 44 12.67 1.71 -35.24
N LEU A 45 13.15 2.80 -34.63
CA LEU A 45 12.75 3.22 -33.30
C LEU A 45 11.87 4.46 -33.38
N LEU A 46 10.78 4.48 -32.60
CA LEU A 46 9.98 5.67 -32.34
C LEU A 46 9.53 6.38 -33.64
N GLU A 47 8.99 5.63 -34.60
CA GLU A 47 8.56 6.15 -35.91
C GLU A 47 7.34 7.09 -35.82
N HIS A 48 6.57 7.05 -34.72
CA HIS A 48 5.43 7.93 -34.59
C HIS A 48 5.89 9.40 -34.53
N SER A 49 5.21 10.25 -35.33
CA SER A 49 5.59 11.67 -35.51
C SER A 49 5.70 12.47 -34.20
N ILE A 50 5.03 12.07 -33.13
CA ILE A 50 5.09 12.74 -31.84
C ILE A 50 6.52 12.80 -31.27
N PHE A 51 7.33 11.77 -31.53
CA PHE A 51 8.71 11.72 -31.02
C PHE A 51 9.66 12.68 -31.74
N SER A 52 9.24 13.25 -32.87
CA SER A 52 10.02 14.25 -33.63
C SER A 52 9.35 15.63 -33.68
N SER A 53 8.06 15.73 -33.36
CA SER A 53 7.29 16.99 -33.48
C SER A 53 7.29 17.83 -32.21
N VAL A 54 7.53 17.23 -31.04
CA VAL A 54 7.60 17.94 -29.76
C VAL A 54 9.08 18.11 -29.39
N SER A 55 9.64 19.27 -29.72
CA SER A 55 11.08 19.53 -29.64
C SER A 55 11.47 20.63 -28.67
N SER A 56 10.50 21.30 -28.05
CA SER A 56 10.75 22.35 -27.07
C SER A 56 9.97 22.09 -25.77
N GLU A 57 10.43 22.70 -24.68
CA GLU A 57 9.75 22.66 -23.38
C GLU A 57 8.29 23.14 -23.48
N THR A 58 8.08 24.26 -24.20
CA THR A 58 6.74 24.84 -24.38
C THR A 58 5.81 23.88 -25.16
N GLU A 59 6.31 23.24 -26.19
CA GLU A 59 5.53 22.26 -26.95
C GLU A 59 5.20 21.03 -26.11
N MET A 60 6.16 20.56 -25.30
CA MET A 60 5.95 19.45 -24.38
C MET A 60 4.89 19.79 -23.32
N LEU A 61 4.95 20.95 -22.70
CA LEU A 61 3.93 21.42 -21.73
C LEU A 61 2.53 21.48 -22.35
N ARG A 62 2.41 22.02 -23.56
CA ARG A 62 1.15 22.08 -24.31
C ARG A 62 0.64 20.68 -24.66
N TYR A 63 1.54 19.80 -25.07
CA TYR A 63 1.17 18.42 -25.41
C TYR A 63 0.69 17.64 -24.19
N ILE A 64 1.41 17.71 -23.07
CA ILE A 64 0.99 17.08 -21.79
C ILE A 64 -0.36 17.65 -21.36
N ARG A 65 -0.55 18.97 -21.45
CA ARG A 65 -1.84 19.60 -21.11
C ARG A 65 -2.96 19.10 -22.01
N HIS A 66 -2.72 19.01 -23.32
CA HIS A 66 -3.69 18.49 -24.27
C HIS A 66 -4.10 17.03 -23.96
N LEU A 67 -3.15 16.20 -23.54
CA LEU A 67 -3.45 14.81 -23.13
C LEU A 67 -4.24 14.80 -21.82
N SER A 68 -3.82 15.56 -20.82
CA SER A 68 -4.48 15.60 -19.52
C SER A 68 -5.91 16.15 -19.59
N ASP A 69 -6.21 17.06 -20.52
CA ASP A 69 -7.56 17.59 -20.72
C ASP A 69 -8.55 16.58 -21.35
N ARG A 70 -8.04 15.50 -21.93
CA ARG A 70 -8.83 14.40 -22.49
C ARG A 70 -9.07 13.28 -21.52
N ASP A 71 -8.35 13.27 -20.40
CA ASP A 71 -8.44 12.23 -19.39
C ASP A 71 -9.20 12.71 -18.14
N LEU A 72 -9.57 11.74 -17.32
CA LEU A 72 -10.18 12.01 -16.02
C LEU A 72 -9.16 12.66 -15.08
N ALA A 73 -9.56 13.71 -14.39
CA ALA A 73 -8.72 14.36 -13.40
C ALA A 73 -9.55 14.67 -12.14
N LEU A 74 -8.93 14.47 -10.98
CA LEU A 74 -9.56 14.60 -9.66
C LEU A 74 -10.09 16.02 -9.37
N ASP A 75 -9.51 17.03 -10.00
CA ASP A 75 -9.86 18.44 -9.81
C ASP A 75 -11.07 18.88 -10.63
N ARG A 76 -11.57 18.08 -11.56
CA ARG A 76 -12.65 18.46 -12.48
C ARG A 76 -13.66 17.37 -12.84
N THR A 77 -13.41 16.13 -12.43
CA THR A 77 -14.29 15.00 -12.78
C THR A 77 -14.53 14.09 -11.59
N MET A 78 -15.67 13.40 -11.60
CA MET A 78 -15.92 12.27 -10.71
C MET A 78 -15.28 11.01 -11.32
N ILE A 79 -14.48 10.32 -10.54
CA ILE A 79 -13.82 9.10 -11.00
C ILE A 79 -14.76 7.92 -10.74
N PRO A 80 -15.07 7.10 -11.76
CA PRO A 80 -15.97 5.96 -11.62
C PRO A 80 -15.24 4.75 -11.01
N LEU A 81 -14.59 4.94 -9.87
CA LEU A 81 -13.91 3.91 -9.11
C LEU A 81 -14.66 3.67 -7.80
N GLY A 82 -14.89 2.40 -7.46
CA GLY A 82 -15.31 2.01 -6.11
C GLY A 82 -14.17 2.22 -5.12
N SER A 83 -14.47 2.28 -3.86
CA SER A 83 -13.59 2.29 -2.65
C SER A 83 -12.17 2.91 -2.74
N CYS A 84 -11.78 3.56 -3.82
CA CYS A 84 -10.48 4.21 -3.95
C CYS A 84 -10.58 5.70 -3.63
N THR A 85 -10.17 6.08 -2.44
CA THR A 85 -10.13 7.48 -2.02
C THR A 85 -8.87 8.15 -2.56
N MET A 86 -8.83 8.46 -3.82
CA MET A 86 -7.72 9.22 -4.38
C MET A 86 -7.79 10.66 -3.92
N LYS A 87 -6.88 11.06 -3.04
CA LYS A 87 -6.81 12.43 -2.53
C LYS A 87 -6.06 13.34 -3.50
N LEU A 88 -6.47 14.60 -3.55
CA LEU A 88 -5.66 15.64 -4.14
C LEU A 88 -4.47 15.92 -3.23
N ASN A 89 -3.26 15.87 -3.79
CA ASN A 89 -2.04 16.15 -3.04
C ASN A 89 -1.76 17.65 -2.99
N ALA A 90 -1.43 18.15 -1.82
CA ALA A 90 -0.88 19.49 -1.70
C ALA A 90 0.53 19.55 -2.31
N THR A 91 0.84 20.63 -3.00
CA THR A 91 2.18 20.83 -3.59
C THR A 91 3.28 20.73 -2.54
N THR A 92 3.03 21.27 -1.34
CA THR A 92 3.97 21.23 -0.22
C THR A 92 4.32 19.79 0.22
N GLU A 93 3.40 18.85 0.14
CA GLU A 93 3.66 17.43 0.44
C GLU A 93 4.55 16.79 -0.62
N MET A 94 4.42 17.23 -1.87
CA MET A 94 5.12 16.66 -3.03
C MET A 94 6.53 17.23 -3.22
N ILE A 95 6.77 18.49 -2.84
CA ILE A 95 8.06 19.17 -3.06
C ILE A 95 9.26 18.37 -2.53
N PRO A 96 9.24 17.79 -1.31
CA PRO A 96 10.42 17.12 -0.75
C PRO A 96 10.95 15.98 -1.63
N ILE A 97 10.12 15.28 -2.37
CA ILE A 97 10.59 14.16 -3.22
C ILE A 97 11.40 14.64 -4.44
N THR A 98 11.38 15.94 -4.74
CA THR A 98 12.19 16.55 -5.82
C THR A 98 13.58 17.00 -5.34
N TRP A 99 13.81 17.02 -4.04
CA TRP A 99 15.09 17.44 -3.51
C TRP A 99 16.15 16.36 -3.69
N PRO A 100 17.35 16.70 -4.16
CA PRO A 100 18.41 15.71 -4.40
C PRO A 100 18.74 14.86 -3.17
N GLU A 101 18.60 15.42 -1.98
CA GLU A 101 18.84 14.77 -0.71
C GLU A 101 17.87 13.59 -0.45
N PHE A 102 16.70 13.59 -1.08
CA PHE A 102 15.73 12.49 -1.05
C PHE A 102 15.75 11.68 -2.35
N ALA A 103 15.81 12.37 -3.50
CA ALA A 103 15.68 11.71 -4.81
C ALA A 103 16.92 10.87 -5.18
N ASN A 104 18.13 11.29 -4.76
CA ASN A 104 19.40 10.72 -5.23
C ASN A 104 20.06 9.79 -4.21
N ILE A 105 19.30 9.25 -3.25
CA ILE A 105 19.83 8.29 -2.27
C ILE A 105 19.57 6.86 -2.74
N HIS A 106 20.63 6.06 -2.81
CA HIS A 106 20.51 4.64 -3.12
C HIS A 106 19.88 3.87 -1.94
N PRO A 107 18.98 2.89 -2.16
CA PRO A 107 18.33 2.11 -1.07
C PRO A 107 19.30 1.41 -0.11
N PHE A 108 20.48 1.07 -0.58
CA PHE A 108 21.55 0.41 0.20
C PHE A 108 22.71 1.35 0.52
N ALA A 109 22.49 2.66 0.51
CA ALA A 109 23.51 3.60 1.00
C ALA A 109 23.82 3.33 2.48
N PRO A 110 25.09 3.54 2.93
CA PRO A 110 25.48 3.34 4.33
C PRO A 110 24.59 4.10 5.32
N GLU A 111 24.38 3.51 6.49
CA GLU A 111 23.44 4.06 7.47
C GLU A 111 23.81 5.46 7.96
N ASP A 112 25.10 5.70 8.15
CA ASP A 112 25.64 7.00 8.55
C ASP A 112 25.45 8.10 7.50
N GLN A 113 25.18 7.72 6.25
CA GLN A 113 24.90 8.64 5.14
C GLN A 113 23.39 8.89 4.93
N THR A 114 22.52 8.19 5.67
CA THR A 114 21.07 8.22 5.49
C THR A 114 20.30 8.58 6.76
N LEU A 115 20.93 9.22 7.73
CA LEU A 115 20.34 9.49 9.05
C LEU A 115 19.02 10.26 8.97
N GLY A 116 18.92 11.27 8.09
CA GLY A 116 17.67 12.02 7.89
C GLY A 116 16.54 11.15 7.36
N TYR A 117 16.83 10.30 6.39
CA TYR A 117 15.85 9.38 5.81
C TYR A 117 15.38 8.35 6.84
N ARG A 118 16.30 7.78 7.62
CA ARG A 118 15.99 6.84 8.69
C ARG A 118 15.13 7.45 9.78
N LYS A 119 15.34 8.73 10.08
CA LYS A 119 14.48 9.47 11.01
C LYS A 119 13.05 9.58 10.48
N ILE A 120 12.87 9.97 9.23
CA ILE A 120 11.54 10.02 8.58
C ILE A 120 10.86 8.65 8.61
N ILE A 121 11.58 7.59 8.28
CA ILE A 121 11.07 6.22 8.31
C ILE A 121 10.60 5.85 9.72
N SER A 122 11.46 6.04 10.72
CA SER A 122 11.13 5.69 12.11
C SER A 122 9.94 6.49 12.66
N GLU A 123 9.87 7.79 12.37
CA GLU A 123 8.74 8.64 12.77
C GLU A 123 7.46 8.18 12.08
N LEU A 124 7.50 7.90 10.77
CA LEU A 124 6.34 7.42 10.03
C LEU A 124 5.85 6.06 10.53
N GLU A 125 6.75 5.12 10.80
CA GLU A 125 6.41 3.83 11.41
C GLU A 125 5.73 4.03 12.78
N GLY A 126 6.29 4.88 13.63
CA GLY A 126 5.71 5.20 14.95
C GLY A 126 4.33 5.85 14.83
N TRP A 127 4.14 6.80 13.91
CA TRP A 127 2.84 7.45 13.70
C TRP A 127 1.80 6.49 13.15
N LEU A 128 2.16 5.64 12.19
CA LEU A 128 1.24 4.65 11.65
C LEU A 128 0.83 3.62 12.70
N CYS A 129 1.76 3.16 13.54
CA CYS A 129 1.43 2.30 14.68
C CYS A 129 0.47 3.00 15.65
N MET A 130 0.75 4.25 16.01
CA MET A 130 -0.11 5.04 16.91
C MET A 130 -1.53 5.23 16.35
N LEU A 131 -1.65 5.53 15.04
CA LEU A 131 -2.92 5.79 14.39
C LEU A 131 -3.79 4.54 14.22
N THR A 132 -3.18 3.36 14.19
CA THR A 132 -3.87 2.09 13.97
C THR A 132 -3.99 1.21 15.21
N GLY A 133 -3.15 1.48 16.21
CA GLY A 133 -3.08 0.73 17.47
C GLY A 133 -2.15 -0.49 17.42
N TYR A 134 -1.44 -0.73 16.32
CA TYR A 134 -0.50 -1.86 16.21
C TYR A 134 0.82 -1.62 16.94
N ASP A 135 1.52 -2.72 17.24
CA ASP A 135 2.79 -2.72 17.97
C ASP A 135 4.03 -2.69 17.06
N GLY A 136 3.88 -3.07 15.82
CA GLY A 136 4.96 -3.08 14.84
C GLY A 136 4.47 -2.96 13.41
N ILE A 137 5.35 -2.45 12.54
CA ILE A 137 5.04 -2.20 11.14
C ILE A 137 6.27 -2.43 10.25
N SER A 138 6.05 -2.84 9.02
CA SER A 138 7.09 -2.85 7.98
C SER A 138 6.63 -2.03 6.78
N LEU A 139 7.49 -1.12 6.33
CA LEU A 139 7.28 -0.31 5.12
C LEU A 139 7.81 -1.01 3.85
N GLN A 140 8.20 -2.27 3.94
CA GLN A 140 8.79 -2.98 2.81
C GLN A 140 7.83 -3.26 1.65
N PRO A 141 6.53 -3.60 1.85
CA PRO A 141 5.64 -3.90 0.73
C PRO A 141 5.46 -2.71 -0.22
N ASN A 142 5.55 -2.96 -1.53
CA ASN A 142 5.46 -1.94 -2.58
C ASN A 142 4.03 -1.59 -2.99
N ALA A 143 3.04 -2.35 -2.52
CA ALA A 143 1.63 -2.14 -2.85
C ALA A 143 0.73 -2.73 -1.77
N GLY A 144 -0.56 -2.36 -1.77
CA GLY A 144 -1.55 -2.94 -0.85
C GLY A 144 -1.61 -4.46 -0.95
N SER A 145 -1.71 -5.01 -2.16
CA SER A 145 -1.74 -6.46 -2.39
C SER A 145 -0.46 -7.17 -1.91
N GLN A 146 0.70 -6.53 -2.00
CA GLN A 146 1.94 -7.07 -1.45
C GLN A 146 1.93 -7.00 0.09
N GLY A 147 1.31 -5.97 0.67
CA GLY A 147 1.05 -5.89 2.11
C GLY A 147 0.07 -6.96 2.58
N GLU A 148 -0.98 -7.27 1.78
CA GLU A 148 -1.87 -8.41 2.05
C GLU A 148 -1.09 -9.71 2.12
N PHE A 149 -0.29 -10.00 1.09
CA PHE A 149 0.55 -11.19 1.04
C PHE A 149 1.51 -11.26 2.23
N ALA A 150 2.21 -10.14 2.56
CA ALA A 150 3.13 -10.06 3.68
C ALA A 150 2.45 -10.37 5.02
N GLY A 151 1.27 -9.80 5.25
CA GLY A 151 0.49 -10.03 6.47
C GLY A 151 0.05 -11.47 6.63
N LEU A 152 -0.43 -12.10 5.56
CA LEU A 152 -0.82 -13.51 5.58
C LEU A 152 0.38 -14.44 5.73
N MET A 153 1.53 -14.10 5.12
CA MET A 153 2.78 -14.83 5.33
C MET A 153 3.25 -14.75 6.79
N ALA A 154 3.11 -13.58 7.43
CA ALA A 154 3.41 -13.44 8.86
C ALA A 154 2.52 -14.36 9.72
N VAL A 155 1.23 -14.44 9.41
CA VAL A 155 0.29 -15.37 10.07
C VAL A 155 0.70 -16.84 9.84
N ARG A 156 1.04 -17.22 8.60
CA ARG A 156 1.48 -18.59 8.29
C ARG A 156 2.75 -18.97 9.04
N GLN A 157 3.71 -18.05 9.11
CA GLN A 157 4.97 -18.28 9.83
C GLN A 157 4.78 -18.34 11.34
N PHE A 158 3.85 -17.54 11.88
CA PHE A 158 3.45 -17.61 13.29
C PHE A 158 2.89 -19.00 13.63
N HIS A 159 1.94 -19.52 12.85
CA HIS A 159 1.41 -20.87 13.07
C HIS A 159 2.48 -21.94 12.95
N LYS A 160 3.33 -21.85 11.93
CA LYS A 160 4.46 -22.76 11.74
C LYS A 160 5.42 -22.75 12.94
N ALA A 161 5.75 -21.58 13.46
CA ALA A 161 6.64 -21.43 14.62
C ALA A 161 6.04 -22.02 15.91
N ASN A 162 4.71 -22.11 15.97
CA ASN A 162 3.98 -22.76 17.07
C ASN A 162 3.75 -24.27 16.86
N GLY A 163 4.27 -24.86 15.78
CA GLY A 163 4.06 -26.26 15.46
C GLY A 163 2.67 -26.59 14.86
N GLU A 164 1.97 -25.57 14.36
CA GLU A 164 0.61 -25.66 13.79
C GLU A 164 0.64 -25.50 12.26
N GLU A 165 1.53 -26.20 11.58
CA GLU A 165 1.71 -26.10 10.12
C GLU A 165 0.43 -26.48 9.31
N ASN A 166 -0.45 -27.26 9.91
CA ASN A 166 -1.74 -27.65 9.36
C ASN A 166 -2.75 -26.49 9.27
N ARG A 167 -2.55 -25.38 9.97
CA ARG A 167 -3.43 -24.22 9.89
C ARG A 167 -3.21 -23.46 8.58
N ASP A 168 -4.04 -23.76 7.58
CA ASP A 168 -3.94 -23.22 6.22
C ASP A 168 -5.27 -22.69 5.66
N ILE A 169 -6.35 -22.71 6.46
CA ILE A 169 -7.66 -22.20 6.04
C ILE A 169 -7.79 -20.71 6.36
N CYS A 170 -8.22 -19.95 5.36
CA CYS A 170 -8.57 -18.52 5.48
C CYS A 170 -10.06 -18.34 5.21
N LEU A 171 -10.81 -17.87 6.22
CA LEU A 171 -12.21 -17.47 6.05
C LEU A 171 -12.29 -16.08 5.43
N ILE A 172 -13.08 -15.91 4.39
CA ILE A 172 -13.22 -14.63 3.67
C ILE A 172 -14.70 -14.37 3.39
N PRO A 173 -15.27 -13.23 3.86
CA PRO A 173 -16.65 -12.85 3.53
C PRO A 173 -16.85 -12.67 2.03
N SER A 174 -18.04 -13.03 1.53
CA SER A 174 -18.40 -12.87 0.11
C SER A 174 -18.37 -11.41 -0.37
N SER A 175 -18.40 -10.44 0.56
CA SER A 175 -18.26 -9.01 0.30
C SER A 175 -16.80 -8.55 0.13
N ALA A 176 -15.80 -9.41 0.39
CA ALA A 176 -14.39 -9.02 0.36
C ALA A 176 -13.93 -8.60 -1.04
N HIS A 177 -12.92 -7.73 -1.08
CA HIS A 177 -12.27 -7.35 -2.33
C HIS A 177 -11.62 -8.57 -2.99
N GLY A 178 -11.64 -8.63 -4.33
CA GLY A 178 -11.11 -9.76 -5.09
C GLY A 178 -9.63 -10.06 -4.88
N THR A 179 -8.83 -9.11 -4.39
CA THR A 179 -7.42 -9.35 -4.05
C THR A 179 -7.24 -10.18 -2.79
N ASN A 180 -8.20 -10.17 -1.85
CA ASN A 180 -8.08 -10.90 -0.60
C ASN A 180 -7.97 -12.44 -0.82
N PRO A 181 -8.88 -13.09 -1.57
CA PRO A 181 -8.72 -14.51 -1.86
C PRO A 181 -7.47 -14.82 -2.69
N ALA A 182 -7.08 -13.93 -3.61
CA ALA A 182 -5.86 -14.11 -4.39
C ALA A 182 -4.61 -14.09 -3.50
N SER A 183 -4.52 -13.15 -2.57
CA SER A 183 -3.42 -13.05 -1.61
C SER A 183 -3.37 -14.26 -0.66
N ALA A 184 -4.53 -14.76 -0.22
CA ALA A 184 -4.62 -15.95 0.61
C ALA A 184 -4.07 -17.20 -0.12
N ILE A 185 -4.48 -17.40 -1.37
CA ILE A 185 -3.98 -18.50 -2.21
C ILE A 185 -2.46 -18.37 -2.43
N MET A 186 -1.96 -17.16 -2.72
CA MET A 186 -0.52 -16.93 -2.86
C MET A 186 0.27 -17.24 -1.59
N ALA A 187 -0.31 -16.99 -0.41
CA ALA A 187 0.27 -17.34 0.88
C ALA A 187 0.17 -18.84 1.23
N GLY A 188 -0.36 -19.67 0.31
CA GLY A 188 -0.53 -21.10 0.51
C GLY A 188 -1.71 -21.46 1.41
N MET A 189 -2.73 -20.59 1.48
CA MET A 189 -3.96 -20.85 2.24
C MET A 189 -5.09 -21.32 1.33
N GLN A 190 -6.00 -22.10 1.89
CA GLN A 190 -7.26 -22.50 1.27
C GLN A 190 -8.36 -21.52 1.69
N VAL A 191 -9.09 -21.00 0.72
CA VAL A 191 -10.15 -20.01 0.96
C VAL A 191 -11.48 -20.71 1.22
N VAL A 192 -12.10 -20.37 2.33
CA VAL A 192 -13.48 -20.74 2.64
C VAL A 192 -14.32 -19.48 2.73
N VAL A 193 -15.31 -19.37 1.85
CA VAL A 193 -16.15 -18.17 1.75
C VAL A 193 -17.20 -18.18 2.86
N VAL A 194 -17.31 -17.05 3.58
CA VAL A 194 -18.38 -16.80 4.57
C VAL A 194 -19.48 -15.97 3.91
N SER A 195 -20.72 -16.34 4.12
CA SER A 195 -21.87 -15.64 3.57
C SER A 195 -22.04 -14.25 4.21
N CYS A 196 -22.65 -13.34 3.46
CA CYS A 196 -23.16 -12.08 4.00
C CYS A 196 -24.69 -12.11 4.06
N ASP A 197 -25.25 -11.36 4.98
CA ASP A 197 -26.70 -11.15 5.08
C ASP A 197 -27.22 -10.25 3.93
N LYS A 198 -28.52 -10.05 3.86
CA LYS A 198 -29.16 -9.19 2.85
C LYS A 198 -28.78 -7.71 2.94
N ASN A 199 -28.18 -7.28 4.05
CA ASN A 199 -27.72 -5.93 4.28
C ASN A 199 -26.22 -5.79 4.00
N GLY A 200 -25.56 -6.87 3.59
CA GLY A 200 -24.13 -6.90 3.28
C GLY A 200 -23.21 -7.08 4.50
N ASN A 201 -23.75 -7.37 5.69
CA ASN A 201 -22.95 -7.70 6.87
C ASN A 201 -22.55 -9.16 6.86
N ILE A 202 -21.50 -9.53 7.58
CA ILE A 202 -21.08 -10.92 7.78
C ILE A 202 -22.21 -11.69 8.47
N ASP A 203 -22.58 -12.85 7.91
CA ASP A 203 -23.46 -13.78 8.57
C ASP A 203 -22.72 -14.46 9.72
N ILE A 204 -23.03 -14.05 10.95
CA ILE A 204 -22.36 -14.51 12.16
C ILE A 204 -22.59 -15.99 12.44
N ASP A 205 -23.75 -16.53 12.06
CA ASP A 205 -24.03 -17.95 12.28
C ASP A 205 -23.29 -18.82 11.27
N ASP A 206 -23.21 -18.40 10.00
CA ASP A 206 -22.37 -19.06 8.99
C ASP A 206 -20.88 -18.98 9.39
N LEU A 207 -20.43 -17.82 9.89
CA LEU A 207 -19.06 -17.65 10.38
C LEU A 207 -18.74 -18.60 11.54
N LYS A 208 -19.63 -18.74 12.54
CA LYS A 208 -19.45 -19.66 13.66
C LYS A 208 -19.34 -21.10 13.18
N ASN A 209 -20.24 -21.52 12.30
CA ASN A 209 -20.26 -22.88 11.78
C ASN A 209 -18.95 -23.19 11.04
N LYS A 210 -18.55 -22.33 10.11
CA LYS A 210 -17.31 -22.51 9.33
C LYS A 210 -16.05 -22.45 10.17
N ALA A 211 -16.00 -21.56 11.17
CA ALA A 211 -14.89 -21.50 12.09
C ALA A 211 -14.76 -22.76 12.96
N GLN A 212 -15.91 -23.32 13.40
CA GLN A 212 -15.94 -24.57 14.17
C GLN A 212 -15.60 -25.81 13.33
N GLU A 213 -16.13 -25.90 12.11
CA GLU A 213 -15.84 -26.98 11.17
C GLU A 213 -14.35 -27.05 10.82
N ASN A 214 -13.70 -25.89 10.72
CA ASN A 214 -12.31 -25.79 10.32
C ASN A 214 -11.35 -25.52 11.50
N LYS A 215 -11.79 -25.66 12.73
CA LYS A 215 -11.07 -25.24 13.94
C LYS A 215 -9.60 -25.66 13.98
N GLU A 216 -9.31 -26.90 13.62
CA GLU A 216 -7.94 -27.45 13.66
C GLU A 216 -7.02 -26.87 12.55
N ASN A 217 -7.61 -26.39 11.46
CA ASN A 217 -6.90 -25.88 10.28
C ASN A 217 -7.07 -24.38 10.05
N LEU A 218 -7.85 -23.70 10.90
CA LEU A 218 -8.14 -22.27 10.75
C LEU A 218 -6.89 -21.45 11.02
N ALA A 219 -6.35 -20.81 9.98
CA ALA A 219 -5.20 -19.93 10.06
C ALA A 219 -5.62 -18.48 10.28
N ALA A 220 -6.58 -18.00 9.49
CA ALA A 220 -6.97 -16.59 9.49
C ALA A 220 -8.40 -16.36 9.02
N MET A 221 -8.91 -15.16 9.32
CA MET A 221 -10.01 -14.54 8.59
C MET A 221 -9.52 -13.21 8.00
N MET A 222 -9.84 -12.95 6.72
CA MET A 222 -9.63 -11.62 6.10
C MET A 222 -10.95 -10.90 6.01
N ILE A 223 -11.00 -9.68 6.56
CA ILE A 223 -12.18 -8.80 6.51
C ILE A 223 -11.77 -7.39 6.13
N THR A 224 -12.71 -6.64 5.56
CA THR A 224 -12.57 -5.19 5.33
C THR A 224 -13.46 -4.45 6.33
N TYR A 225 -12.91 -3.42 7.00
CA TYR A 225 -13.68 -2.64 7.96
C TYR A 225 -13.37 -1.14 7.84
N PRO A 226 -14.40 -0.25 7.68
CA PRO A 226 -15.78 -0.58 7.33
C PRO A 226 -15.87 -1.48 6.10
N SER A 227 -17.00 -2.20 5.92
CA SER A 227 -17.13 -3.16 4.83
C SER A 227 -16.98 -2.51 3.44
N THR A 228 -16.72 -3.33 2.42
CA THR A 228 -16.68 -2.88 1.01
C THR A 228 -18.02 -2.28 0.52
N HIS A 229 -19.08 -2.47 1.27
CA HIS A 229 -20.38 -1.86 1.03
C HIS A 229 -20.54 -0.47 1.71
N GLY A 230 -19.48 0.03 2.36
CA GLY A 230 -19.51 1.32 3.04
C GLY A 230 -20.30 1.33 4.35
N VAL A 231 -20.37 0.21 5.06
CA VAL A 231 -21.14 0.07 6.30
C VAL A 231 -20.24 -0.32 7.47
N PHE A 232 -20.47 0.29 8.64
CA PHE A 232 -19.88 -0.13 9.89
C PHE A 232 -20.64 -1.34 10.45
N GLU A 233 -20.05 -2.52 10.33
CA GLU A 233 -20.65 -3.75 10.87
C GLU A 233 -20.63 -3.74 12.41
N LYS A 234 -21.80 -3.93 13.03
CA LYS A 234 -21.93 -3.90 14.49
C LYS A 234 -21.23 -5.05 15.18
N GLU A 235 -21.31 -6.23 14.57
CA GLU A 235 -20.81 -7.47 15.15
C GLU A 235 -19.35 -7.74 14.86
N ILE A 236 -18.58 -6.74 14.39
CA ILE A 236 -17.15 -6.91 14.02
C ILE A 236 -16.32 -7.50 15.17
N LYS A 237 -16.52 -7.05 16.41
CA LYS A 237 -15.80 -7.58 17.58
C LYS A 237 -16.15 -9.05 17.83
N GLN A 238 -17.44 -9.40 17.72
CA GLN A 238 -17.88 -10.77 17.86
C GLN A 238 -17.29 -11.67 16.75
N ALA A 239 -17.23 -11.20 15.52
CA ALA A 239 -16.59 -11.91 14.42
C ALA A 239 -15.12 -12.20 14.72
N CYS A 240 -14.36 -11.18 15.18
CA CYS A 240 -12.97 -11.36 15.60
C CYS A 240 -12.80 -12.37 16.74
N GLU A 241 -13.67 -12.29 17.77
CA GLU A 241 -13.63 -13.23 18.90
C GLU A 241 -13.90 -14.69 18.48
N ILE A 242 -14.80 -14.92 17.51
CA ILE A 242 -15.06 -16.25 16.98
C ILE A 242 -13.80 -16.84 16.39
N ILE A 243 -13.06 -16.06 15.62
CA ILE A 243 -11.81 -16.52 14.97
C ILE A 243 -10.74 -16.83 16.01
N HIS A 244 -10.52 -15.90 16.97
CA HIS A 244 -9.55 -16.12 18.04
C HIS A 244 -9.86 -17.37 18.90
N LYS A 245 -11.13 -17.58 19.25
CA LYS A 245 -11.57 -18.79 20.00
C LYS A 245 -11.30 -20.11 19.25
N ASN A 246 -11.19 -20.05 17.93
CA ASN A 246 -10.87 -21.20 17.08
C ASN A 246 -9.39 -21.23 16.65
N GLY A 247 -8.53 -20.40 17.25
CA GLY A 247 -7.08 -20.41 17.05
C GLY A 247 -6.58 -19.63 15.83
N GLY A 248 -7.46 -19.01 15.05
CA GLY A 248 -7.11 -18.19 13.89
C GLY A 248 -6.69 -16.78 14.26
N GLN A 249 -6.05 -16.09 13.31
CA GLN A 249 -5.69 -14.68 13.39
C GLN A 249 -6.64 -13.82 12.55
N VAL A 250 -6.86 -12.56 12.94
CA VAL A 250 -7.74 -11.63 12.21
C VAL A 250 -6.91 -10.65 11.40
N TYR A 251 -7.07 -10.76 10.08
CA TYR A 251 -6.53 -9.81 9.13
C TYR A 251 -7.62 -8.79 8.76
N VAL A 252 -7.37 -7.50 9.01
CA VAL A 252 -8.26 -6.42 8.59
C VAL A 252 -7.64 -5.66 7.43
N ASP A 253 -8.33 -5.65 6.29
CA ASP A 253 -7.95 -4.85 5.12
C ASP A 253 -8.02 -3.36 5.47
N GLY A 254 -6.88 -2.68 5.39
CA GLY A 254 -6.74 -1.27 5.72
C GLY A 254 -7.13 -0.30 4.60
N ALA A 255 -7.81 -0.76 3.56
CA ALA A 255 -8.24 0.10 2.44
C ALA A 255 -9.16 1.24 2.89
N ASN A 256 -9.98 1.02 3.90
CA ASN A 256 -11.03 1.93 4.37
C ASN A 256 -10.64 2.75 5.62
N LEU A 257 -9.34 2.92 5.89
CA LEU A 257 -8.85 3.71 7.03
C LEU A 257 -9.33 5.17 7.05
N ASN A 258 -9.75 5.73 5.91
CA ASN A 258 -10.34 7.07 5.84
C ASN A 258 -11.56 7.26 6.76
N ALA A 259 -12.26 6.18 7.10
CA ALA A 259 -13.39 6.21 8.02
C ALA A 259 -12.99 6.00 9.48
N LEU A 260 -11.73 5.71 9.77
CA LEU A 260 -11.28 5.21 11.08
C LEU A 260 -10.25 6.09 11.78
N ILE A 261 -9.35 6.73 11.05
CA ILE A 261 -8.20 7.44 11.60
C ILE A 261 -8.62 8.48 12.66
N GLY A 262 -8.05 8.34 13.85
CA GLY A 262 -8.34 9.20 14.99
C GLY A 262 -9.69 8.95 15.67
N LEU A 263 -10.48 7.96 15.21
CA LEU A 263 -11.78 7.58 15.77
C LEU A 263 -11.82 6.13 16.25
N VAL A 264 -11.18 5.21 15.53
CA VAL A 264 -11.22 3.76 15.81
C VAL A 264 -9.83 3.16 15.70
N SER A 265 -9.44 2.39 16.70
CA SER A 265 -8.23 1.55 16.67
C SER A 265 -8.56 0.19 16.09
N LEU A 266 -7.78 -0.26 15.10
CA LEU A 266 -7.96 -1.58 14.49
C LEU A 266 -7.71 -2.71 15.49
N THR A 267 -6.78 -2.55 16.40
CA THR A 267 -6.49 -3.57 17.42
C THR A 267 -7.59 -3.68 18.48
N GLU A 268 -8.31 -2.58 18.76
CA GLU A 268 -9.45 -2.59 19.69
C GLU A 268 -10.69 -3.27 19.14
N ILE A 269 -10.83 -3.35 17.81
CA ILE A 269 -11.89 -4.15 17.19
C ILE A 269 -11.54 -5.63 17.10
N GLY A 270 -10.26 -6.00 17.35
CA GLY A 270 -9.80 -7.39 17.35
C GLY A 270 -8.85 -7.75 16.22
N ALA A 271 -8.36 -6.81 15.42
CA ALA A 271 -7.40 -7.08 14.34
C ALA A 271 -6.02 -7.47 14.89
N ASP A 272 -5.38 -8.45 14.28
CA ASP A 272 -4.01 -8.90 14.59
C ASP A 272 -3.01 -8.39 13.56
N VAL A 273 -3.44 -8.22 12.32
CA VAL A 273 -2.63 -7.76 11.20
C VAL A 273 -3.47 -6.96 10.21
N SER A 274 -2.87 -5.95 9.61
CA SER A 274 -3.45 -5.18 8.50
C SER A 274 -2.38 -4.73 7.52
N HIS A 275 -2.72 -4.61 6.25
CA HIS A 275 -1.97 -3.72 5.38
C HIS A 275 -2.60 -2.33 5.40
N LEU A 276 -1.78 -1.32 5.09
CA LEU A 276 -2.22 0.07 5.01
C LEU A 276 -2.06 0.57 3.57
N ASN A 277 -3.06 1.28 3.07
CA ASN A 277 -2.99 1.87 1.74
C ASN A 277 -2.61 3.35 1.85
N LEU A 278 -1.30 3.67 1.79
CA LEU A 278 -0.85 5.05 1.90
C LEU A 278 -1.41 5.94 0.77
N HIS A 279 -1.65 5.36 -0.42
CA HIS A 279 -2.27 6.04 -1.56
C HIS A 279 -3.78 6.34 -1.38
N LYS A 280 -4.43 5.76 -0.39
CA LYS A 280 -5.83 6.05 -0.07
C LYS A 280 -5.96 7.04 1.07
N THR A 281 -5.28 6.82 2.19
CA THR A 281 -5.46 7.56 3.44
C THR A 281 -4.35 8.57 3.71
N PHE A 282 -3.13 8.34 3.20
CA PHE A 282 -1.94 9.12 3.54
C PHE A 282 -1.26 9.77 2.33
N CYS A 283 -2.03 10.13 1.33
CA CYS A 283 -1.71 11.04 0.24
C CYS A 283 -0.58 10.67 -0.73
N ILE A 284 0.02 9.48 -0.69
CA ILE A 284 0.94 9.15 -1.80
C ILE A 284 0.16 9.05 -3.10
N PRO A 285 0.75 9.44 -4.24
CA PRO A 285 0.09 9.30 -5.54
C PRO A 285 -0.13 7.83 -5.87
N HIS A 286 -1.21 7.51 -6.57
CA HIS A 286 -1.48 6.17 -7.07
C HIS A 286 -0.59 5.81 -8.28
N GLY A 287 0.02 6.81 -8.91
CA GLY A 287 1.09 6.69 -9.89
C GLY A 287 0.72 5.99 -11.18
N GLY A 288 -0.53 6.11 -11.62
CA GLY A 288 -0.96 5.54 -12.90
C GLY A 288 -0.87 4.02 -12.96
N GLY A 289 -0.94 3.33 -11.85
CA GLY A 289 -0.90 1.87 -11.81
C GLY A 289 0.00 1.27 -10.74
N GLY A 290 0.34 2.04 -9.75
CA GLY A 290 0.74 1.42 -8.54
C GLY A 290 2.18 1.35 -8.15
N PRO A 291 2.91 2.41 -8.21
CA PRO A 291 4.02 2.45 -7.30
C PRO A 291 3.46 2.76 -5.95
N GLY A 292 4.04 2.20 -4.99
CA GLY A 292 3.56 2.64 -3.75
C GLY A 292 4.25 1.99 -2.61
N ILE A 293 3.61 2.17 -1.51
CA ILE A 293 3.93 1.50 -0.27
C ILE A 293 2.61 1.01 0.31
N GLY A 294 2.58 -0.27 0.63
CA GLY A 294 1.48 -0.91 1.35
C GLY A 294 2.01 -1.48 2.66
N PRO A 295 2.26 -0.65 3.67
CA PRO A 295 2.82 -1.12 4.93
C PRO A 295 1.99 -2.25 5.53
N VAL A 296 2.65 -3.20 6.17
CA VAL A 296 2.00 -4.23 6.96
C VAL A 296 2.25 -3.97 8.44
N ALA A 297 1.16 -3.83 9.19
CA ALA A 297 1.16 -3.53 10.62
C ALA A 297 0.57 -4.71 11.41
N VAL A 298 1.16 -5.01 12.56
CA VAL A 298 0.84 -6.22 13.33
C VAL A 298 0.86 -5.99 14.83
N LYS A 299 0.11 -6.83 15.57
CA LYS A 299 0.26 -6.96 17.01
C LYS A 299 1.59 -7.62 17.39
N LYS A 300 1.99 -7.43 18.62
CA LYS A 300 3.29 -7.83 19.21
C LYS A 300 3.74 -9.25 18.86
N HIS A 301 2.84 -10.22 18.91
CA HIS A 301 3.17 -11.63 18.66
C HIS A 301 3.53 -11.94 17.20
N LEU A 302 3.14 -11.07 16.26
CA LEU A 302 3.47 -11.21 14.84
C LEU A 302 4.70 -10.40 14.39
N ILE A 303 5.26 -9.53 15.24
CA ILE A 303 6.45 -8.71 14.89
C ILE A 303 7.63 -9.55 14.39
N PRO A 304 7.98 -10.71 14.98
CA PRO A 304 9.10 -11.52 14.52
C PRO A 304 8.97 -12.04 13.08
N PHE A 305 7.76 -11.99 12.52
CA PHE A 305 7.41 -12.53 11.21
C PHE A 305 7.23 -11.44 10.15
N LEU A 306 7.40 -10.17 10.50
CA LEU A 306 7.34 -9.07 9.55
C LEU A 306 8.46 -9.18 8.50
N PRO A 307 8.25 -8.64 7.27
CA PRO A 307 9.30 -8.52 6.29
C PRO A 307 10.53 -7.80 6.85
N ASN A 308 11.69 -8.41 6.69
CA ASN A 308 12.95 -7.94 7.25
C ASN A 308 13.94 -7.51 6.14
N ASN A 309 15.20 -7.29 6.52
CA ASN A 309 16.24 -6.82 5.62
C ASN A 309 16.40 -7.76 4.42
N THR A 310 16.34 -7.21 3.21
CA THR A 310 16.41 -7.93 1.93
C THR A 310 17.77 -8.62 1.68
N LEU A 311 18.84 -8.13 2.30
CA LEU A 311 20.19 -8.69 2.13
C LEU A 311 20.50 -9.83 3.11
N THR A 312 19.87 -9.84 4.28
CA THR A 312 20.23 -10.77 5.37
C THR A 312 19.05 -11.58 5.90
N GLY A 313 17.80 -11.21 5.54
CA GLY A 313 16.59 -11.82 6.08
C GLY A 313 15.93 -12.79 5.11
N ASN A 314 15.18 -13.74 5.67
CA ASN A 314 14.47 -14.77 4.91
C ASN A 314 13.02 -14.41 4.58
N ASN A 315 12.48 -13.32 5.18
CA ASN A 315 11.08 -12.90 5.06
C ASN A 315 10.90 -11.69 4.15
N ALA A 316 11.92 -11.32 3.39
CA ALA A 316 11.84 -10.20 2.47
C ALA A 316 10.88 -10.51 1.32
N ILE A 317 10.03 -9.54 0.98
CA ILE A 317 9.01 -9.66 -0.08
C ILE A 317 9.21 -8.66 -1.21
N SER A 318 10.13 -7.70 -1.06
CA SER A 318 10.50 -6.78 -2.12
C SER A 318 12.02 -6.61 -2.18
N ALA A 319 12.50 -5.99 -3.27
CA ALA A 319 13.94 -5.87 -3.54
C ALA A 319 14.66 -4.86 -2.62
N THR A 320 13.92 -3.97 -1.96
CA THR A 320 14.48 -2.96 -1.04
C THR A 320 13.81 -3.03 0.33
N THR A 321 14.52 -2.58 1.36
CA THR A 321 14.07 -2.69 2.76
C THR A 321 12.83 -1.84 3.06
N PHE A 322 12.64 -0.72 2.35
CA PHE A 322 11.57 0.24 2.62
C PHE A 322 10.68 0.48 1.40
N GLY A 323 10.45 -0.55 0.59
CA GLY A 323 9.60 -0.46 -0.60
C GLY A 323 10.04 0.67 -1.54
N SER A 324 9.10 1.47 -2.01
CA SER A 324 9.34 2.66 -2.81
C SER A 324 9.69 3.86 -1.92
N ALA A 325 10.83 3.82 -1.25
CA ALA A 325 11.21 4.76 -0.21
C ALA A 325 11.14 6.25 -0.65
N GLY A 326 11.37 6.54 -1.93
CA GLY A 326 11.34 7.91 -2.47
C GLY A 326 10.03 8.67 -2.28
N ILE A 327 8.91 7.98 -2.02
CA ILE A 327 7.61 8.62 -1.80
C ILE A 327 7.19 8.70 -0.32
N LEU A 328 7.96 8.12 0.60
CA LEU A 328 7.68 8.20 2.04
C LEU A 328 7.60 9.62 2.58
N PRO A 329 8.43 10.59 2.11
CA PRO A 329 8.32 11.98 2.54
C PRO A 329 6.94 12.59 2.34
N ILE A 330 6.15 12.12 1.37
CA ILE A 330 4.79 12.62 1.11
C ILE A 330 3.87 12.28 2.29
N SER A 331 3.79 11.01 2.68
CA SER A 331 2.96 10.61 3.82
C SER A 331 3.46 11.20 5.14
N TRP A 332 4.77 11.29 5.32
CA TRP A 332 5.36 11.94 6.48
C TRP A 332 4.93 13.42 6.56
N SER A 333 5.07 14.17 5.45
CA SER A 333 4.67 15.58 5.38
C SER A 333 3.18 15.76 5.63
N TYR A 334 2.34 14.91 5.04
CA TYR A 334 0.89 14.93 5.25
C TYR A 334 0.53 14.78 6.73
N ILE A 335 1.05 13.74 7.39
CA ILE A 335 0.77 13.50 8.82
C ILE A 335 1.29 14.65 9.68
N ALA A 336 2.51 15.12 9.41
CA ALA A 336 3.11 16.23 10.16
C ALA A 336 2.33 17.54 10.02
N MET A 337 1.84 17.86 8.82
CA MET A 337 1.07 19.08 8.55
C MET A 337 -0.34 19.00 9.11
N MET A 338 -1.00 17.85 9.00
CA MET A 338 -2.36 17.66 9.50
C MET A 338 -2.41 17.61 11.03
N GLY A 339 -1.44 16.95 11.65
CA GLY A 339 -1.45 16.66 13.08
C GLY A 339 -2.64 15.78 13.50
N GLU A 340 -2.75 15.48 14.79
CA GLU A 340 -3.84 14.65 15.30
C GLU A 340 -5.23 15.23 15.00
N SER A 341 -5.41 16.51 15.25
CA SER A 341 -6.69 17.20 15.04
C SER A 341 -7.11 17.21 13.56
N GLY A 342 -6.19 17.52 12.66
CA GLY A 342 -6.45 17.55 11.23
C GLY A 342 -6.79 16.18 10.66
N LEU A 343 -6.07 15.14 11.04
CA LEU A 343 -6.38 13.76 10.63
C LEU A 343 -7.76 13.31 11.11
N ARG A 344 -8.12 13.62 12.35
CA ARG A 344 -9.45 13.33 12.92
C ARG A 344 -10.57 14.08 12.19
N GLU A 345 -10.36 15.36 11.91
CA GLU A 345 -11.32 16.17 11.15
C GLU A 345 -11.47 15.69 9.70
N ALA A 346 -10.40 15.24 9.05
CA ALA A 346 -10.47 14.63 7.72
C ALA A 346 -11.39 13.40 7.72
N THR A 347 -11.22 12.51 8.70
CA THR A 347 -12.08 11.31 8.87
C THR A 347 -13.53 11.69 9.11
N LYS A 348 -13.82 12.60 10.05
CA LYS A 348 -15.18 13.07 10.31
C LYS A 348 -15.83 13.69 9.09
N THR A 349 -15.08 14.51 8.35
CA THR A 349 -15.56 15.16 7.13
C THR A 349 -15.88 14.12 6.06
N ALA A 350 -15.05 13.10 5.88
CA ALA A 350 -15.30 12.02 4.93
C ALA A 350 -16.62 11.30 5.24
N VAL A 351 -16.81 10.89 6.50
CA VAL A 351 -18.04 10.19 6.94
C VAL A 351 -19.26 11.12 6.82
N LEU A 352 -19.15 12.39 7.24
CA LEU A 352 -20.23 13.36 7.12
C LEU A 352 -20.62 13.61 5.66
N SER A 353 -19.64 13.78 4.78
CA SER A 353 -19.88 14.04 3.36
C SER A 353 -20.57 12.88 2.68
N ALA A 354 -20.16 11.62 2.95
CA ALA A 354 -20.82 10.44 2.41
C ALA A 354 -22.29 10.35 2.86
N ASN A 355 -22.56 10.58 4.14
CA ASN A 355 -23.93 10.58 4.68
C ASN A 355 -24.76 11.73 4.13
N TYR A 356 -24.18 12.92 3.94
CA TYR A 356 -24.87 14.04 3.32
C TYR A 356 -25.26 13.72 1.88
N ILE A 357 -24.33 13.16 1.08
CA ILE A 357 -24.59 12.75 -0.30
C ILE A 357 -25.66 11.66 -0.35
N ALA A 358 -25.52 10.60 0.46
CA ALA A 358 -26.49 9.52 0.55
C ALA A 358 -27.91 10.05 0.85
N LYS A 359 -28.03 10.97 1.83
CA LYS A 359 -29.32 11.59 2.18
C LYS A 359 -29.91 12.44 1.03
N LYS A 360 -29.05 13.18 0.30
CA LYS A 360 -29.46 14.00 -0.83
C LYS A 360 -29.87 13.19 -2.05
N LEU A 361 -29.20 12.08 -2.31
CA LEU A 361 -29.49 11.22 -3.45
C LEU A 361 -30.66 10.25 -3.21
N LYS A 362 -30.93 9.87 -1.97
CA LYS A 362 -31.98 8.90 -1.60
C LYS A 362 -33.34 9.09 -2.27
N PRO A 363 -33.86 10.34 -2.50
CA PRO A 363 -35.11 10.52 -3.21
C PRO A 363 -35.09 10.13 -4.69
N TYR A 364 -33.92 10.02 -5.29
CA TYR A 364 -33.71 9.77 -6.72
C TYR A 364 -33.07 8.40 -6.98
N TYR A 365 -32.17 7.97 -6.07
CA TYR A 365 -31.44 6.74 -6.17
C TYR A 365 -31.50 6.00 -4.82
N PRO A 366 -31.92 4.73 -4.79
CA PRO A 366 -31.92 3.95 -3.56
C PRO A 366 -30.49 3.74 -3.07
N ILE A 367 -30.27 3.90 -1.78
CA ILE A 367 -29.00 3.52 -1.14
C ILE A 367 -29.11 2.02 -0.82
N LEU A 368 -28.26 1.21 -1.45
CA LEU A 368 -28.36 -0.25 -1.37
C LEU A 368 -27.95 -0.80 -0.01
N PHE A 369 -26.90 -0.24 0.58
CA PHE A 369 -26.36 -0.69 1.86
C PHE A 369 -26.27 0.48 2.84
N SER A 370 -26.77 0.28 4.03
CA SER A 370 -26.71 1.22 5.14
C SER A 370 -26.90 0.47 6.46
N ASP A 371 -26.55 1.10 7.57
CA ASP A 371 -26.91 0.58 8.88
C ASP A 371 -28.45 0.70 9.12
N GLU A 372 -28.90 0.20 10.27
CA GLU A 372 -30.34 0.23 10.66
C GLU A 372 -30.92 1.64 10.76
N LYS A 373 -30.05 2.65 10.94
CA LYS A 373 -30.43 4.07 11.00
C LYS A 373 -30.39 4.74 9.62
N GLY A 374 -30.00 4.02 8.58
CA GLY A 374 -29.82 4.53 7.23
C GLY A 374 -28.53 5.33 7.06
N LEU A 375 -27.50 5.09 7.90
CA LEU A 375 -26.22 5.74 7.82
C LEU A 375 -25.20 4.85 7.09
N VAL A 376 -24.23 5.52 6.44
CA VAL A 376 -23.11 4.90 5.75
C VAL A 376 -21.78 5.36 6.37
N ALA A 377 -20.67 4.70 6.03
CA ALA A 377 -19.34 5.08 6.46
C ALA A 377 -18.81 6.29 5.65
N HIS A 378 -17.71 6.13 4.95
CA HIS A 378 -17.08 7.19 4.15
C HIS A 378 -17.44 7.13 2.65
N GLU A 379 -18.28 6.19 2.29
CA GLU A 379 -18.78 5.98 0.92
C GLU A 379 -20.21 5.43 0.97
N CYS A 380 -20.94 5.49 -0.15
CA CYS A 380 -22.26 4.90 -0.29
C CYS A 380 -22.44 4.26 -1.67
N ILE A 381 -23.24 3.22 -1.73
CA ILE A 381 -23.60 2.51 -2.96
C ILE A 381 -25.09 2.71 -3.25
#